data_89498c02f39660d1199e975d1f20b3f5
#
_entry.id   89498c02f39660d1199e975d1f20b3f5
#
_cell.length_a   1.000
_cell.length_b   1.000
_cell.length_c   1.000
_cell.angle_alpha   90.00
_cell.angle_beta   90.00
_cell.angle_gamma   90.00
#
_symmetry.space_group_name_H-M   'P 1'
#
loop_
_entity.id
_entity.type
_entity.pdbx_description
1 polymer ?
#
loop_
_entity_poly.entity_id
_entity_poly.type
_entity_poly.pdbx_seq_one_letter_code
_entity_poly.pdbx_strand_id
1 'polypeptide(L)'
;MKIFAEKEAERFLKKEGFKILDEIFIKKESELKKALTKFNFPVVLKVSGKKIIHKKKVGGVKMGINNYTRALNAFNQIKKINGFEEAVIEEQVKGQEFLFGIKKTSEFGHVIVFGAGGSDVEKIKNVSFRVCPIDYDEAEEMVKEIKFEKGLDSKIMESMPSEIIKLCRLSKKYHNIQELDINPMIIENNVPKIVDARIVFE
;
A
#
# COMPACT_ATOMS: atom_id res chain seq x y z
N MET A 1 -4.49 22.13 -0.42
CA MET A 1 -3.88 20.78 -0.42
C MET A 1 -4.70 19.87 0.48
N LYS A 2 -5.22 18.76 -0.03
CA LYS A 2 -6.00 17.77 0.71
C LYS A 2 -5.24 16.45 0.75
N ILE A 3 -5.08 15.88 1.93
CA ILE A 3 -4.35 14.63 2.13
C ILE A 3 -5.34 13.54 2.52
N PHE A 4 -5.34 12.46 1.75
CA PHE A 4 -5.98 11.20 2.12
C PHE A 4 -4.91 10.31 2.77
N ALA A 5 -5.07 10.04 4.06
CA ALA A 5 -4.32 9.01 4.75
C ALA A 5 -4.85 7.63 4.35
N GLU A 6 -4.21 6.56 4.87
CA GLU A 6 -4.51 5.16 4.54
C GLU A 6 -6.01 4.87 4.31
N LYS A 7 -6.84 5.07 5.30
CA LYS A 7 -8.28 4.79 5.24
C LYS A 7 -9.04 5.49 4.11
N GLU A 8 -8.75 6.78 3.91
CA GLU A 8 -9.40 7.58 2.86
C GLU A 8 -8.83 7.23 1.49
N ALA A 9 -7.51 7.01 1.40
CA ALA A 9 -6.82 6.62 0.18
C ALA A 9 -7.28 5.23 -0.31
N GLU A 10 -7.36 4.26 0.58
CA GLU A 10 -7.81 2.92 0.25
C GLU A 10 -9.28 2.88 -0.18
N ARG A 11 -10.16 3.62 0.52
CA ARG A 11 -11.56 3.77 0.10
C ARG A 11 -11.70 4.42 -1.27
N PHE A 12 -10.86 5.41 -1.58
CA PHE A 12 -10.82 6.03 -2.89
C PHE A 12 -10.36 5.03 -3.95
N LEU A 13 -9.25 4.32 -3.72
CA LEU A 13 -8.70 3.32 -4.64
C LEU A 13 -9.66 2.13 -4.86
N LYS A 14 -10.38 1.70 -3.80
CA LYS A 14 -11.41 0.66 -3.91
C LYS A 14 -12.54 1.07 -4.86
N LYS A 15 -12.98 2.33 -4.82
CA LYS A 15 -13.99 2.88 -5.76
C LYS A 15 -13.47 2.94 -7.19
N GLU A 16 -12.18 3.07 -7.38
CA GLU A 16 -11.52 3.08 -8.69
C GLU A 16 -11.12 1.66 -9.17
N GLY A 17 -11.61 0.62 -8.49
CA GLY A 17 -11.48 -0.76 -8.93
C GLY A 17 -10.18 -1.46 -8.50
N PHE A 18 -9.42 -0.88 -7.57
CA PHE A 18 -8.31 -1.58 -6.94
C PHE A 18 -8.80 -2.53 -5.85
N LYS A 19 -8.11 -3.64 -5.67
CA LYS A 19 -8.35 -4.54 -4.55
C LYS A 19 -7.56 -4.07 -3.33
N ILE A 20 -8.26 -3.91 -2.23
CA ILE A 20 -7.70 -3.51 -0.93
C ILE A 20 -7.83 -4.70 0.01
N LEU A 21 -6.93 -4.85 0.96
CA LEU A 21 -7.11 -5.80 2.06
C LEU A 21 -8.35 -5.42 2.87
N ASP A 22 -9.05 -6.44 3.37
CA ASP A 22 -10.08 -6.18 4.36
C ASP A 22 -9.43 -5.72 5.67
N GLU A 23 -9.94 -4.62 6.19
CA GLU A 23 -9.38 -3.92 7.34
C GLU A 23 -10.46 -3.49 8.33
N ILE A 24 -10.10 -3.46 9.61
CA ILE A 24 -10.95 -2.91 10.67
C ILE A 24 -10.15 -1.91 11.48
N PHE A 25 -10.69 -0.71 11.60
CA PHE A 25 -10.13 0.37 12.42
C PHE A 25 -10.73 0.32 13.82
N ILE A 26 -9.88 0.35 14.84
CA ILE A 26 -10.29 0.39 16.24
C ILE A 26 -9.55 1.51 16.99
N LYS A 27 -10.26 2.16 17.92
CA LYS A 27 -9.69 3.22 18.77
C LYS A 27 -9.46 2.77 20.21
N LYS A 28 -10.21 1.75 20.64
CA LYS A 28 -10.22 1.27 22.02
C LYS A 28 -9.93 -0.21 22.10
N GLU A 29 -9.27 -0.61 23.17
CA GLU A 29 -8.98 -2.01 23.47
C GLU A 29 -10.25 -2.88 23.50
N SER A 30 -11.36 -2.33 24.02
CA SER A 30 -12.65 -3.04 24.10
C SER A 30 -13.19 -3.48 22.73
N GLU A 31 -12.76 -2.87 21.63
CA GLU A 31 -13.16 -3.20 20.26
C GLU A 31 -12.33 -4.35 19.68
N LEU A 32 -11.12 -4.60 20.24
CA LEU A 32 -10.13 -5.51 19.69
C LEU A 32 -10.67 -6.95 19.54
N LYS A 33 -11.30 -7.47 20.60
CA LYS A 33 -11.81 -8.86 20.59
C LYS A 33 -12.83 -9.07 19.48
N LYS A 34 -13.78 -8.12 19.32
CA LYS A 34 -14.81 -8.18 18.28
C LYS A 34 -14.19 -8.03 16.88
N ALA A 35 -13.22 -7.14 16.71
CA ALA A 35 -12.55 -6.95 15.42
C ALA A 35 -11.81 -8.22 14.98
N LEU A 36 -11.07 -8.85 15.89
CA LEU A 36 -10.32 -10.08 15.59
C LEU A 36 -11.18 -11.27 15.15
N THR A 37 -12.46 -11.33 15.53
CA THR A 37 -13.36 -12.41 15.07
C THR A 37 -13.68 -12.34 13.57
N LYS A 38 -13.28 -11.28 12.88
CA LYS A 38 -13.52 -11.09 11.45
C LYS A 38 -12.37 -11.57 10.57
N PHE A 39 -11.25 -11.93 11.17
CA PHE A 39 -10.03 -12.32 10.47
C PHE A 39 -9.53 -13.69 10.91
N ASN A 40 -8.82 -14.35 10.00
CA ASN A 40 -8.03 -15.52 10.33
C ASN A 40 -6.64 -15.09 10.81
N PHE A 41 -6.12 -15.81 11.80
CA PHE A 41 -4.73 -15.60 12.22
C PHE A 41 -3.75 -16.24 11.21
N PRO A 42 -2.55 -15.67 11.03
CA PRO A 42 -2.02 -14.48 11.70
C PRO A 42 -2.60 -13.18 11.17
N VAL A 43 -2.69 -12.17 12.04
CA VAL A 43 -3.07 -10.80 11.67
C VAL A 43 -1.91 -9.83 11.83
N VAL A 44 -2.05 -8.66 11.21
CA VAL A 44 -1.18 -7.50 11.36
C VAL A 44 -1.95 -6.41 12.10
N LEU A 45 -1.30 -5.73 13.04
CA LEU A 45 -1.77 -4.48 13.63
C LEU A 45 -0.87 -3.34 13.19
N LYS A 46 -1.48 -2.27 12.69
CA LYS A 46 -0.76 -1.05 12.28
C LYS A 46 -1.29 0.16 13.06
N VAL A 47 -0.41 1.11 13.35
CA VAL A 47 -0.82 2.42 13.80
C VAL A 47 -1.37 3.24 12.64
N SER A 48 -2.44 3.98 12.86
CA SER A 48 -2.98 4.95 11.92
C SER A 48 -3.16 6.30 12.60
N GLY A 49 -2.80 7.37 11.88
CA GLY A 49 -2.92 8.74 12.34
C GLY A 49 -2.35 9.70 11.30
N LYS A 50 -2.96 10.87 11.15
CA LYS A 50 -2.61 11.87 10.12
C LYS A 50 -1.16 12.35 10.14
N LYS A 51 -0.51 12.28 11.30
CA LYS A 51 0.88 12.69 11.49
C LYS A 51 1.90 11.56 11.31
N ILE A 52 1.44 10.32 11.10
CA ILE A 52 2.30 9.14 10.98
C ILE A 52 2.46 8.77 9.52
N ILE A 53 3.64 9.06 8.95
CA ILE A 53 3.93 8.83 7.52
C ILE A 53 4.69 7.51 7.33
N HIS A 54 5.66 7.21 8.20
CA HIS A 54 6.51 6.01 8.10
C HIS A 54 6.24 5.05 9.26
N LYS A 55 5.16 4.28 9.19
CA LYS A 55 4.69 3.38 10.25
C LYS A 55 5.75 2.39 10.73
N LYS A 56 6.49 1.78 9.79
CA LYS A 56 7.57 0.82 10.12
C LYS A 56 8.70 1.48 10.92
N LYS A 57 9.12 2.70 10.57
CA LYS A 57 10.22 3.41 11.25
C LYS A 57 9.91 3.74 12.72
N VAL A 58 8.65 3.98 13.04
CA VAL A 58 8.21 4.26 14.42
C VAL A 58 7.78 2.99 15.18
N GLY A 59 8.04 1.81 14.63
CA GLY A 59 7.61 0.54 15.22
C GLY A 59 6.10 0.34 15.24
N GLY A 60 5.39 1.05 14.38
CA GLY A 60 3.93 1.08 14.30
C GLY A 60 3.30 -0.05 13.50
N VAL A 61 4.08 -1.03 13.03
CA VAL A 61 3.58 -2.23 12.35
C VAL A 61 3.99 -3.46 13.16
N LYS A 62 3.01 -4.25 13.57
CA LYS A 62 3.20 -5.49 14.34
C LYS A 62 2.66 -6.67 13.53
N MET A 63 3.54 -7.55 13.11
CA MET A 63 3.26 -8.73 12.28
C MET A 63 3.32 -10.03 13.12
N GLY A 64 2.85 -11.14 12.55
CA GLY A 64 2.93 -12.47 13.19
C GLY A 64 2.06 -12.61 14.43
N ILE A 65 0.97 -11.86 14.49
CA ILE A 65 0.03 -11.90 15.60
C ILE A 65 -0.90 -13.08 15.40
N ASN A 66 -0.75 -14.13 16.23
CA ASN A 66 -1.44 -15.41 16.07
C ASN A 66 -2.44 -15.71 17.19
N ASN A 67 -2.65 -14.81 18.14
CA ASN A 67 -3.65 -14.95 19.20
C ASN A 67 -4.02 -13.60 19.83
N TYR A 68 -5.09 -13.60 20.63
CA TYR A 68 -5.61 -12.42 21.31
C TYR A 68 -4.58 -11.73 22.22
N THR A 69 -3.82 -12.50 22.99
CA THR A 69 -2.84 -11.94 23.95
C THR A 69 -1.75 -11.15 23.23
N ARG A 70 -1.25 -11.69 22.10
CA ARG A 70 -0.27 -10.96 21.26
C ARG A 70 -0.90 -9.73 20.61
N ALA A 71 -2.16 -9.82 20.17
CA ALA A 71 -2.87 -8.67 19.60
C ALA A 71 -3.05 -7.55 20.63
N LEU A 72 -3.40 -7.90 21.87
CA LEU A 72 -3.55 -6.94 22.97
C LEU A 72 -2.22 -6.25 23.31
N ASN A 73 -1.14 -7.01 23.38
CA ASN A 73 0.19 -6.46 23.63
C ASN A 73 0.62 -5.52 22.48
N ALA A 74 0.37 -5.92 21.23
CA ALA A 74 0.66 -5.10 20.06
C ALA A 74 -0.16 -3.80 20.07
N PHE A 75 -1.47 -3.88 20.35
CA PHE A 75 -2.34 -2.71 20.47
C PHE A 75 -1.82 -1.72 21.51
N ASN A 76 -1.46 -2.22 22.71
CA ASN A 76 -0.96 -1.39 23.80
C ASN A 76 0.41 -0.77 23.51
N GLN A 77 1.22 -1.38 22.65
CA GLN A 77 2.47 -0.79 22.17
C GLN A 77 2.22 0.33 21.15
N ILE A 78 1.42 0.06 20.10
CA ILE A 78 1.18 1.04 19.03
C ILE A 78 0.37 2.24 19.53
N LYS A 79 -0.51 2.06 20.52
CA LYS A 79 -1.28 3.14 21.15
C LYS A 79 -0.40 4.21 21.81
N LYS A 80 0.82 3.86 22.21
CA LYS A 80 1.79 4.79 22.82
C LYS A 80 2.57 5.62 21.80
N ILE A 81 2.42 5.31 20.50
CA ILE A 81 3.14 6.03 19.44
C ILE A 81 2.55 7.44 19.32
N ASN A 82 3.44 8.42 19.29
CA ASN A 82 3.03 9.82 19.14
C ASN A 82 2.28 10.03 17.81
N GLY A 83 1.09 10.61 17.88
CA GLY A 83 0.20 10.77 16.73
C GLY A 83 -0.77 9.62 16.50
N PHE A 84 -0.85 8.62 17.41
CA PHE A 84 -1.86 7.57 17.35
C PHE A 84 -3.28 8.15 17.34
N GLU A 85 -4.08 7.77 16.36
CA GLU A 85 -5.52 8.09 16.29
C GLU A 85 -6.36 6.80 16.36
N GLU A 86 -5.93 5.75 15.68
CA GLU A 86 -6.58 4.43 15.65
C GLU A 86 -5.58 3.32 15.29
N ALA A 87 -5.92 2.08 15.54
CA ALA A 87 -5.20 0.91 15.06
C ALA A 87 -5.96 0.27 13.90
N VAL A 88 -5.23 -0.21 12.91
CA VAL A 88 -5.75 -1.00 11.79
C VAL A 88 -5.44 -2.47 12.06
N ILE A 89 -6.43 -3.33 11.88
CA ILE A 89 -6.29 -4.80 11.93
C ILE A 89 -6.59 -5.34 10.54
N GLU A 90 -5.73 -6.18 10.04
CA GLU A 90 -5.87 -6.86 8.74
C GLU A 90 -5.29 -8.27 8.80
N GLU A 91 -5.66 -9.14 7.86
CA GLU A 91 -4.99 -10.44 7.68
C GLU A 91 -3.54 -10.24 7.24
N GLN A 92 -2.64 -11.09 7.75
CA GLN A 92 -1.26 -11.09 7.27
C GLN A 92 -1.17 -11.82 5.94
N VAL A 93 -1.05 -11.07 4.88
CA VAL A 93 -0.80 -11.61 3.54
C VAL A 93 0.69 -11.84 3.31
N LYS A 94 1.01 -12.82 2.47
CA LYS A 94 2.37 -13.16 2.04
C LYS A 94 2.42 -13.11 0.52
N GLY A 95 3.44 -12.50 -0.02
CA GLY A 95 3.63 -12.43 -1.47
C GLY A 95 4.76 -11.48 -1.85
N GLN A 96 4.92 -11.30 -3.16
CA GLN A 96 5.84 -10.31 -3.68
C GLN A 96 5.29 -8.91 -3.43
N GLU A 97 6.11 -8.06 -2.84
CA GLU A 97 5.79 -6.65 -2.56
C GLU A 97 6.19 -5.76 -3.75
N PHE A 98 5.34 -4.83 -4.11
CA PHE A 98 5.55 -3.83 -5.15
C PHE A 98 5.27 -2.41 -4.64
N LEU A 99 6.01 -1.46 -5.21
CA LEU A 99 5.79 -0.03 -5.06
C LEU A 99 5.08 0.50 -6.32
N PHE A 100 4.04 1.28 -6.14
CA PHE A 100 3.41 2.08 -7.18
C PHE A 100 3.29 3.52 -6.72
N GLY A 101 3.56 4.46 -7.62
CA GLY A 101 3.43 5.87 -7.31
C GLY A 101 3.00 6.71 -8.51
N ILE A 102 2.38 7.85 -8.21
CA ILE A 102 2.18 8.95 -9.15
C ILE A 102 2.77 10.20 -8.52
N LYS A 103 3.51 10.96 -9.32
CA LYS A 103 3.99 12.30 -8.94
C LYS A 103 3.67 13.29 -10.05
N LYS A 104 2.98 14.38 -9.71
CA LYS A 104 2.78 15.49 -10.64
C LYS A 104 4.01 16.37 -10.63
N THR A 105 4.53 16.65 -11.81
CA THR A 105 5.67 17.55 -12.04
C THR A 105 5.22 18.74 -12.89
N SER A 106 5.94 19.85 -12.80
CA SER A 106 5.68 21.05 -13.60
C SER A 106 6.00 20.85 -15.09
N GLU A 107 7.04 20.03 -15.37
CA GLU A 107 7.55 19.86 -16.73
C GLU A 107 6.83 18.75 -17.50
N PHE A 108 6.55 17.62 -16.84
CA PHE A 108 6.08 16.40 -17.49
C PHE A 108 4.62 16.05 -17.15
N GLY A 109 3.96 16.82 -16.27
CA GLY A 109 2.67 16.42 -15.75
C GLY A 109 2.81 15.22 -14.79
N HIS A 110 1.98 14.20 -14.94
CA HIS A 110 2.03 13.03 -14.06
C HIS A 110 3.07 12.00 -14.52
N VAL A 111 3.98 11.68 -13.63
CA VAL A 111 4.96 10.60 -13.77
C VAL A 111 4.52 9.43 -12.91
N ILE A 112 4.43 8.24 -13.50
CA ILE A 112 4.19 7.00 -12.80
C ILE A 112 5.51 6.36 -12.40
N VAL A 113 5.52 5.74 -11.21
CA VAL A 113 6.63 4.97 -10.66
C VAL A 113 6.13 3.56 -10.39
N PHE A 114 6.93 2.57 -10.78
CA PHE A 114 6.73 1.17 -10.46
C PHE A 114 8.04 0.57 -9.99
N GLY A 115 8.00 -0.31 -8.98
CA GLY A 115 9.22 -0.94 -8.48
C GLY A 115 9.00 -2.08 -7.52
N ALA A 116 10.11 -2.68 -7.10
CA ALA A 116 10.10 -3.64 -6.01
C ALA A 116 9.66 -2.94 -4.72
N GLY A 117 8.69 -3.51 -4.00
CA GLY A 117 8.21 -3.02 -2.71
C GLY A 117 9.00 -3.55 -1.53
N GLY A 118 8.68 -3.07 -0.34
CA GLY A 118 9.28 -3.52 0.92
C GLY A 118 10.35 -2.59 1.49
N SER A 119 10.99 -3.03 2.57
CA SER A 119 11.92 -2.20 3.36
C SER A 119 13.24 -1.84 2.67
N ASP A 120 13.58 -2.52 1.58
CA ASP A 120 14.86 -2.33 0.88
C ASP A 120 14.76 -1.46 -0.38
N VAL A 121 13.56 -1.04 -0.77
CA VAL A 121 13.32 -0.17 -1.95
C VAL A 121 14.12 1.13 -1.88
N GLU A 122 14.18 1.75 -0.69
CA GLU A 122 14.93 2.99 -0.48
C GLU A 122 16.45 2.81 -0.71
N LYS A 123 16.97 1.58 -0.59
CA LYS A 123 18.40 1.28 -0.71
C LYS A 123 18.86 0.94 -2.13
N ILE A 124 18.00 0.31 -2.93
CA ILE A 124 18.41 -0.33 -4.18
C ILE A 124 18.00 0.48 -5.42
N LYS A 125 17.11 1.49 -5.29
CA LYS A 125 16.57 2.27 -6.41
C LYS A 125 16.06 1.40 -7.57
N ASN A 126 15.47 0.25 -7.26
CA ASN A 126 14.95 -0.70 -8.23
C ASN A 126 13.55 -0.30 -8.64
N VAL A 127 13.46 0.77 -9.41
CA VAL A 127 12.22 1.41 -9.85
C VAL A 127 12.31 1.83 -11.31
N SER A 128 11.19 1.79 -11.98
CA SER A 128 10.98 2.26 -13.35
C SER A 128 10.05 3.48 -13.34
N PHE A 129 10.24 4.40 -14.28
CA PHE A 129 9.47 5.64 -14.41
C PHE A 129 8.98 5.82 -15.83
N ARG A 130 7.73 6.31 -15.99
CA ARG A 130 7.19 6.78 -17.28
C ARG A 130 6.32 8.02 -17.06
N VAL A 131 6.18 8.80 -18.11
CA VAL A 131 5.23 9.93 -18.14
C VAL A 131 3.87 9.40 -18.57
N CYS A 132 2.81 9.68 -17.79
CA CYS A 132 1.46 9.30 -18.18
C CYS A 132 0.90 10.21 -19.30
N PRO A 133 0.12 9.67 -20.25
CA PRO A 133 -0.37 8.29 -20.35
C PRO A 133 0.66 7.34 -20.96
N ILE A 134 0.56 6.07 -20.61
CA ILE A 134 1.35 4.97 -21.18
C ILE A 134 0.43 3.92 -21.79
N ASP A 135 0.96 3.15 -22.74
CA ASP A 135 0.29 1.98 -23.29
C ASP A 135 0.69 0.66 -22.59
N TYR A 136 0.20 -0.47 -23.13
CA TYR A 136 0.46 -1.78 -22.53
C TYR A 136 1.92 -2.20 -22.69
N ASP A 137 2.53 -1.92 -23.82
CA ASP A 137 3.93 -2.30 -24.12
C ASP A 137 4.89 -1.56 -23.19
N GLU A 138 4.68 -0.25 -23.00
CA GLU A 138 5.44 0.55 -22.04
C GLU A 138 5.27 0.05 -20.59
N ALA A 139 4.06 -0.33 -20.21
CA ALA A 139 3.80 -0.89 -18.88
C ALA A 139 4.48 -2.26 -18.70
N GLU A 140 4.50 -3.11 -19.74
CA GLU A 140 5.21 -4.38 -19.73
C GLU A 140 6.74 -4.18 -19.62
N GLU A 141 7.29 -3.20 -20.34
CA GLU A 141 8.69 -2.82 -20.21
C GLU A 141 9.04 -2.36 -18.80
N MET A 142 8.20 -1.53 -18.16
CA MET A 142 8.38 -1.13 -16.77
C MET A 142 8.51 -2.34 -15.84
N VAL A 143 7.70 -3.38 -16.05
CA VAL A 143 7.78 -4.61 -15.24
C VAL A 143 9.08 -5.36 -15.48
N LYS A 144 9.55 -5.45 -16.74
CA LYS A 144 10.80 -6.13 -17.13
C LYS A 144 12.06 -5.41 -16.62
N GLU A 145 12.01 -4.10 -16.44
CA GLU A 145 13.12 -3.31 -15.91
C GLU A 145 13.42 -3.61 -14.42
N ILE A 146 12.43 -4.13 -13.66
CA ILE A 146 12.60 -4.39 -12.24
C ILE A 146 13.29 -5.72 -12.01
N LYS A 147 14.37 -5.69 -11.25
CA LYS A 147 15.16 -6.89 -10.91
C LYS A 147 14.70 -7.48 -9.58
N PHE A 148 14.35 -8.75 -9.59
CA PHE A 148 14.04 -9.52 -8.39
C PHE A 148 15.06 -10.65 -8.26
N GLU A 149 15.60 -10.87 -7.07
CA GLU A 149 16.63 -11.89 -6.83
C GLU A 149 16.22 -13.30 -7.26
N LYS A 150 14.92 -13.62 -7.11
CA LYS A 150 14.36 -14.94 -7.48
C LYS A 150 13.61 -14.94 -8.80
N GLY A 151 13.69 -13.85 -9.57
CA GLY A 151 12.80 -13.62 -10.72
C GLY A 151 11.37 -13.32 -10.30
N LEU A 152 10.54 -13.01 -11.27
CA LEU A 152 9.08 -12.86 -11.08
C LEU A 152 8.36 -14.08 -11.65
N ASP A 153 7.31 -14.51 -10.95
CA ASP A 153 6.36 -15.48 -11.50
C ASP A 153 5.72 -14.91 -12.77
N SER A 154 5.55 -15.75 -13.81
CA SER A 154 4.99 -15.33 -15.11
C SER A 154 3.62 -14.68 -14.97
N LYS A 155 2.78 -15.20 -14.08
CA LYS A 155 1.43 -14.66 -13.84
C LYS A 155 1.48 -13.28 -13.18
N ILE A 156 2.51 -13.00 -12.38
CA ILE A 156 2.75 -11.67 -11.84
C ILE A 156 3.15 -10.73 -12.97
N MET A 157 4.09 -11.15 -13.81
CA MET A 157 4.50 -10.35 -14.98
C MET A 157 3.32 -10.02 -15.90
N GLU A 158 2.39 -10.95 -16.12
CA GLU A 158 1.20 -10.75 -16.93
C GLU A 158 0.17 -9.80 -16.29
N SER A 159 0.05 -9.79 -14.97
CA SER A 159 -0.97 -9.00 -14.25
C SER A 159 -0.56 -7.56 -13.97
N MET A 160 0.72 -7.29 -13.78
CA MET A 160 1.22 -5.97 -13.36
C MET A 160 1.01 -4.85 -14.38
N PRO A 161 1.20 -5.05 -15.71
CA PRO A 161 0.95 -4.00 -16.68
C PRO A 161 -0.45 -3.40 -16.57
N SER A 162 -1.46 -4.24 -16.33
CA SER A 162 -2.85 -3.79 -16.15
C SER A 162 -3.03 -2.89 -14.93
N GLU A 163 -2.36 -3.19 -13.81
CA GLU A 163 -2.41 -2.35 -12.60
C GLU A 163 -1.67 -1.02 -12.80
N ILE A 164 -0.54 -1.04 -13.52
CA ILE A 164 0.22 0.17 -13.88
C ILE A 164 -0.65 1.09 -14.75
N ILE A 165 -1.28 0.56 -15.80
CA ILE A 165 -2.17 1.33 -16.68
C ILE A 165 -3.37 1.87 -15.90
N LYS A 166 -3.97 1.06 -15.03
CA LYS A 166 -5.08 1.49 -14.18
C LYS A 166 -4.69 2.69 -13.32
N LEU A 167 -3.48 2.67 -12.75
CA LEU A 167 -2.96 3.78 -11.95
C LEU A 167 -2.73 5.02 -12.84
N CYS A 168 -2.15 4.85 -14.02
CA CYS A 168 -1.94 5.95 -14.96
C CYS A 168 -3.27 6.59 -15.43
N ARG A 169 -4.33 5.79 -15.58
CA ARG A 169 -5.69 6.31 -15.89
C ARG A 169 -6.25 7.18 -14.76
N LEU A 170 -5.90 6.90 -13.50
CA LEU A 170 -6.29 7.75 -12.38
C LEU A 170 -5.74 9.17 -12.53
N SER A 171 -4.50 9.33 -12.96
CA SER A 171 -3.89 10.64 -13.15
C SER A 171 -4.61 11.46 -14.24
N LYS A 172 -5.11 10.79 -15.27
CA LYS A 172 -5.93 11.42 -16.31
C LYS A 172 -7.33 11.80 -15.82
N LYS A 173 -7.93 10.98 -14.94
CA LYS A 173 -9.27 11.24 -14.36
C LYS A 173 -9.23 12.32 -13.27
N TYR A 174 -8.15 12.37 -12.52
CA TYR A 174 -7.98 13.25 -11.35
C TYR A 174 -6.72 14.12 -11.50
N HIS A 175 -6.80 15.14 -12.34
CA HIS A 175 -5.67 16.04 -12.68
C HIS A 175 -5.09 16.77 -11.46
N ASN A 176 -5.84 16.85 -10.36
CA ASN A 176 -5.42 17.48 -9.12
C ASN A 176 -4.69 16.52 -8.15
N ILE A 177 -4.43 15.27 -8.53
CA ILE A 177 -3.53 14.40 -7.77
C ILE A 177 -2.12 14.96 -7.89
N GLN A 178 -1.54 15.37 -6.76
CA GLN A 178 -0.14 15.79 -6.67
C GLN A 178 0.79 14.62 -6.43
N GLU A 179 0.34 13.68 -5.59
CA GLU A 179 1.11 12.51 -5.23
C GLU A 179 0.15 11.37 -4.86
N LEU A 180 0.46 10.18 -5.33
CA LEU A 180 -0.15 8.94 -4.89
C LEU A 180 0.97 7.95 -4.64
N ASP A 181 0.96 7.33 -3.47
CA ASP A 181 1.92 6.32 -3.04
C ASP A 181 1.16 5.09 -2.57
N ILE A 182 1.50 3.94 -3.14
CA ILE A 182 1.03 2.61 -2.74
C ILE A 182 2.28 1.80 -2.39
N ASN A 183 2.50 1.54 -1.11
CA ASN A 183 3.67 0.81 -0.65
C ASN A 183 3.44 0.08 0.68
N PRO A 184 3.20 -1.25 0.58
CA PRO A 184 3.24 -2.07 -0.62
C PRO A 184 1.86 -2.36 -1.25
N MET A 185 1.89 -2.74 -2.54
CA MET A 185 0.92 -3.67 -3.12
C MET A 185 1.51 -5.07 -3.02
N ILE A 186 0.77 -6.04 -2.49
CA ILE A 186 1.21 -7.42 -2.36
C ILE A 186 0.41 -8.31 -3.32
N ILE A 187 1.10 -9.21 -4.01
CA ILE A 187 0.45 -10.23 -4.83
C ILE A 187 0.38 -11.53 -4.04
N GLU A 188 -0.83 -11.92 -3.70
CA GLU A 188 -1.14 -13.18 -3.05
C GLU A 188 -2.09 -14.01 -3.94
N ASN A 189 -1.70 -15.24 -4.28
CA ASN A 189 -2.49 -16.12 -5.15
C ASN A 189 -2.86 -15.44 -6.49
N ASN A 190 -1.93 -14.73 -7.09
CA ASN A 190 -2.09 -13.96 -8.35
C ASN A 190 -3.11 -12.79 -8.24
N VAL A 191 -3.44 -12.36 -7.05
CA VAL A 191 -4.35 -11.24 -6.84
C VAL A 191 -3.57 -10.09 -6.22
N PRO A 192 -3.40 -8.96 -6.94
CA PRO A 192 -2.78 -7.76 -6.38
C PRO A 192 -3.72 -7.13 -5.35
N LYS A 193 -3.21 -6.86 -4.16
CA LYS A 193 -3.93 -6.23 -3.04
C LYS A 193 -3.12 -5.06 -2.51
N ILE A 194 -3.72 -3.91 -2.42
CA ILE A 194 -3.11 -2.74 -1.76
C ILE A 194 -3.16 -2.96 -0.25
N VAL A 195 -2.04 -2.71 0.40
CA VAL A 195 -1.82 -2.89 1.85
C VAL A 195 -1.63 -1.56 2.56
N ASP A 196 -1.05 -0.58 1.89
CA ASP A 196 -0.90 0.78 2.41
C ASP A 196 -0.93 1.77 1.24
N ALA A 197 -1.68 2.84 1.39
CA ALA A 197 -1.77 3.88 0.39
C ALA A 197 -1.90 5.29 1.00
N ARG A 198 -1.40 6.27 0.26
CA ARG A 198 -1.53 7.69 0.60
C ARG A 198 -1.76 8.50 -0.68
N ILE A 199 -2.63 9.49 -0.62
CA ILE A 199 -2.90 10.39 -1.75
C ILE A 199 -2.85 11.84 -1.28
N VAL A 200 -2.22 12.68 -2.08
CA VAL A 200 -2.18 14.13 -1.90
C VAL A 200 -2.82 14.80 -3.10
N PHE A 201 -3.82 15.60 -2.86
CA PHE A 201 -4.47 16.45 -3.85
C PHE A 201 -4.06 17.91 -3.70
N GLU A 202 -4.08 18.61 -4.80
CA GLU A 202 -3.93 20.07 -4.84
C GLU A 202 -4.96 20.77 -3.98
#